data_1f40102fdb8ae5e1f3b2f508cf114b9d
#
_entry.id   1f40102fdb8ae5e1f3b2f508cf114b9d
#
_cell.length_a   1.000
_cell.length_b   1.000
_cell.length_c   1.000
_cell.angle_alpha   90.00
_cell.angle_beta   90.00
_cell.angle_gamma   90.00
#
_symmetry.space_group_name_H-M   'P 1'
#
loop_
_entity.id
_entity.type
_entity.pdbx_description
1 polymer ?
#
loop_
_entity_poly.entity_id
_entity_poly.type
_entity_poly.pdbx_seq_one_letter_code
_entity_poly.pdbx_strand_id
1 'polypeptide(L)' 'MKRGDRVSWMYQGVRTFGIVTGIGGERATIKTESGGTVTRVGSQDDPIVRIKSESTGNSVIKKRSELQPAPRR' A
#
# COMPACT_ATOMS: atom_id res chain seq x y z
N MET A 1 -9.05 6.88 5.59
CA MET A 1 -8.65 5.92 4.55
C MET A 1 -9.36 4.62 4.80
N LYS A 2 -9.97 4.07 3.79
CA LYS A 2 -10.75 2.85 3.92
C LYS A 2 -10.65 2.01 2.65
N ARG A 3 -11.10 0.79 2.72
CA ARG A 3 -11.16 -0.14 1.60
C ARG A 3 -11.91 0.48 0.41
N GLY A 4 -11.30 0.42 -0.76
CA GLY A 4 -11.84 1.02 -1.98
C GLY A 4 -11.34 2.43 -2.27
N ASP A 5 -10.67 3.06 -1.32
CA ASP A 5 -10.12 4.39 -1.54
C ASP A 5 -8.91 4.32 -2.48
N ARG A 6 -8.78 5.35 -3.31
CA ARG A 6 -7.60 5.50 -4.14
C ARG A 6 -6.52 6.24 -3.36
N VAL A 7 -5.30 5.73 -3.41
CA VAL A 7 -4.15 6.30 -2.70
C VAL A 7 -2.95 6.40 -3.63
N SER A 8 -1.96 7.15 -3.22
CA SER A 8 -0.71 7.26 -3.95
C SER A 8 0.49 7.22 -3.02
N TRP A 9 1.62 6.83 -3.57
CA TRP A 9 2.90 6.83 -2.88
C TRP A 9 4.01 7.04 -3.90
N MET A 10 5.21 7.36 -3.42
CA MET A 10 6.37 7.51 -4.29
C MET A 10 7.13 6.19 -4.37
N TYR A 11 7.43 5.75 -5.57
CA TYR A 11 8.22 4.57 -5.82
C TYR A 11 9.29 4.91 -6.86
N GLN A 12 10.55 4.84 -6.43
CA GLN A 12 11.71 5.16 -7.28
C GLN A 12 11.57 6.52 -8.00
N GLY A 13 11.10 7.52 -7.26
CA GLY A 13 10.93 8.87 -7.78
C GLY A 13 9.67 9.08 -8.62
N VAL A 14 8.82 8.07 -8.75
CA VAL A 14 7.59 8.14 -9.55
C VAL A 14 6.37 8.05 -8.64
N ARG A 15 5.40 8.92 -8.84
CA ARG A 15 4.12 8.86 -8.14
C ARG A 15 3.34 7.65 -8.63
N THR A 16 3.05 6.72 -7.74
CA THR A 16 2.34 5.48 -8.06
C THR A 16 0.98 5.49 -7.37
N PHE A 17 -0.03 4.92 -8.04
CA PHE A 17 -1.41 4.91 -7.54
C PHE A 17 -1.90 3.49 -7.34
N GLY A 18 -2.83 3.33 -6.42
CA GLY A 18 -3.48 2.06 -6.18
C GLY A 18 -4.77 2.20 -5.40
N ILE A 19 -5.46 1.08 -5.23
CA ILE A 19 -6.73 1.00 -4.51
C ILE A 19 -6.52 0.21 -3.23
N VAL A 20 -7.00 0.75 -2.11
CA VAL A 20 -6.93 0.07 -0.82
C VAL A 20 -7.81 -1.17 -0.84
N THR A 21 -7.21 -2.31 -0.51
CA THR A 21 -7.93 -3.60 -0.44
C THR A 21 -8.11 -4.07 1.00
N GLY A 22 -7.37 -3.50 1.95
CA GLY A 22 -7.54 -3.83 3.36
C GLY A 22 -6.67 -2.93 4.23
N ILE A 23 -7.08 -2.76 5.48
CA ILE A 23 -6.38 -1.94 6.46
C ILE A 23 -6.33 -2.71 7.77
N GLY A 24 -5.17 -2.63 8.45
CA GLY A 24 -4.99 -3.19 9.76
C GLY A 24 -3.97 -4.33 9.79
N GLY A 25 -3.76 -4.85 10.98
CA GLY A 25 -2.74 -5.85 11.24
C GLY A 25 -1.48 -5.22 11.81
N GLU A 26 -0.78 -6.01 12.65
CA GLU A 26 0.46 -5.56 13.26
C GLU A 26 1.65 -5.73 12.33
N ARG A 27 1.56 -6.73 11.45
CA ARG A 27 2.65 -7.08 10.54
C ARG A 27 2.10 -7.72 9.29
N ALA A 28 2.66 -7.37 8.16
CA ALA A 28 2.31 -7.99 6.89
C ALA A 28 3.57 -8.20 6.05
N THR A 29 3.60 -9.31 5.34
CA THR A 29 4.70 -9.66 4.44
C THR A 29 4.11 -10.10 3.11
N ILE A 30 4.67 -9.59 2.02
CA ILE A 30 4.31 -10.04 0.67
C ILE A 30 5.56 -10.40 -0.10
N LYS A 31 5.40 -11.27 -1.09
CA LYS A 31 6.47 -11.56 -2.05
C LYS A 31 6.41 -10.57 -3.19
N THR A 32 7.58 -10.13 -3.64
CA THR A 32 7.72 -9.26 -4.80
C THR A 32 7.95 -10.09 -6.05
N GLU A 33 7.75 -9.51 -7.22
CA GLU A 33 7.99 -10.18 -8.50
C GLU A 33 9.43 -10.61 -8.68
N SER A 34 10.36 -9.88 -8.08
CA SER A 34 11.79 -10.21 -8.17
C SER A 34 12.22 -11.35 -7.24
N GLY A 35 11.28 -11.98 -6.54
CA GLY A 35 11.56 -13.09 -5.63
C GLY A 35 11.94 -12.68 -4.21
N GLY A 36 11.97 -11.38 -3.94
CA GLY A 36 12.19 -10.86 -2.60
C GLY A 36 10.93 -10.83 -1.75
N THR A 37 11.07 -10.35 -0.53
CA THR A 37 9.94 -10.13 0.36
C THR A 37 9.95 -8.70 0.88
N VAL A 38 8.76 -8.17 1.11
CA VAL A 38 8.57 -6.86 1.76
C VAL A 38 7.75 -7.07 3.01
N THR A 39 8.27 -6.61 4.14
CA THR A 39 7.58 -6.69 5.43
C THR A 39 7.35 -5.28 5.96
N ARG A 40 6.16 -5.04 6.47
CA ARG A 40 5.83 -3.80 7.18
C ARG A 40 5.27 -4.15 8.55
N VAL A 41 5.67 -3.36 9.54
CA VAL A 41 5.16 -3.47 10.89
C VAL A 41 4.35 -2.21 11.16
N GLY A 42 3.07 -2.39 11.44
CA GLY A 42 2.17 -1.28 11.72
C GLY A 42 1.93 -1.10 13.20
N SER A 43 1.27 -0.01 13.53
CA SER A 43 0.80 0.28 14.89
C SER A 43 -0.64 0.77 14.81
N GLN A 44 -1.24 0.97 15.96
CA GLN A 44 -2.61 1.47 16.02
C GLN A 44 -2.74 2.86 15.36
N ASP A 45 -1.73 3.70 15.53
CA ASP A 45 -1.71 5.05 14.97
C ASP A 45 -1.23 5.09 13.52
N ASP A 46 -0.53 4.05 13.08
CA ASP A 46 0.02 3.95 11.73
C ASP A 46 -0.18 2.53 11.22
N PRO A 47 -1.41 2.14 10.88
CA PRO A 47 -1.72 0.78 10.47
C PRO A 47 -1.15 0.44 9.11
N ILE A 48 -0.99 -0.86 8.88
CA ILE A 48 -0.62 -1.38 7.57
C ILE A 48 -1.81 -1.25 6.63
N VAL A 49 -1.55 -0.78 5.42
CA VAL A 49 -2.54 -0.67 4.36
C VAL A 49 -2.13 -1.61 3.23
N ARG A 50 -3.05 -2.46 2.81
CA ARG A 50 -2.88 -3.34 1.67
C ARG A 50 -3.49 -2.68 0.46
N ILE A 51 -2.76 -2.68 -0.65
CA ILE A 51 -3.11 -1.90 -1.84
C ILE A 51 -2.90 -2.77 -3.06
N LYS A 52 -3.77 -2.61 -4.06
CA LYS A 52 -3.55 -3.17 -5.38
C LYS A 52 -3.03 -2.05 -6.29
N SER A 53 -1.82 -2.19 -6.79
CA SER A 53 -1.19 -1.20 -7.67
C SER A 53 -1.94 -1.11 -8.99
N GLU A 54 -2.25 0.10 -9.43
CA GLU A 54 -2.93 0.31 -10.72
C GLU A 54 -2.03 0.00 -11.91
N SER A 55 -0.73 0.26 -11.78
CA SER A 55 0.21 0.09 -12.89
C SER A 55 0.57 -1.38 -13.16
N THR A 56 0.64 -2.20 -12.12
CA THR A 56 1.09 -3.59 -12.26
C THR A 56 0.01 -4.62 -11.91
N GLY A 57 -1.02 -4.22 -11.17
CA GLY A 57 -2.01 -5.15 -10.64
C GLY A 57 -1.53 -5.97 -9.45
N ASN A 58 -0.31 -5.76 -8.99
CA ASN A 58 0.27 -6.49 -7.88
C ASN A 58 -0.15 -5.92 -6.54
N SER A 59 -0.12 -6.77 -5.52
CA SER A 59 -0.36 -6.35 -4.14
C SER A 59 0.85 -5.61 -3.58
N VAL A 60 0.59 -4.52 -2.88
CA VAL A 60 1.61 -3.71 -2.21
C VAL A 60 1.16 -3.51 -0.78
N ILE A 61 2.10 -3.47 0.15
CA ILE A 61 1.83 -3.11 1.54
C ILE A 61 2.63 -1.86 1.89
N LYS A 62 1.97 -0.92 2.55
CA LYS A 62 2.57 0.33 3.01
C LYS A 62 1.98 0.66 4.38
N LYS A 63 2.69 1.45 5.18
CA LYS A 63 2.08 2.06 6.35
C LYS A 63 1.23 3.24 5.90
N ARG A 64 0.19 3.55 6.66
CA ARG A 64 -0.68 4.67 6.35
C ARG A 64 0.10 5.97 6.16
N SER A 65 1.15 6.19 6.96
CA SER A 65 2.00 7.39 6.87
C SER A 65 2.77 7.50 5.56
N GLU A 66 2.96 6.39 4.85
CA GLU A 66 3.64 6.37 3.56
C GLU A 66 2.71 6.74 2.39
N LEU A 67 1.42 6.86 2.64
CA LEU A 67 0.40 7.04 1.61
C LEU A 67 -0.22 8.43 1.67
N GLN A 68 -0.67 8.89 0.51
CA GLN A 68 -1.45 10.11 0.38
C GLN A 68 -2.78 9.79 -0.30
N PRO A 69 -3.87 10.47 0.08
CA PRO A 69 -5.12 10.33 -0.64
C PRO A 69 -4.96 10.73 -2.10
N ALA A 70 -5.65 10.04 -2.99
CA ALA A 70 -5.64 10.35 -4.41
C ALA A 70 -7.08 10.55 -4.89
N PRO A 71 -7.30 11.43 -5.89
CA PRO A 71 -8.62 11.62 -6.44
C PRO A 71 -9.15 10.33 -7.04
N ARG A 72 -10.44 10.08 -6.89
CA ARG A 72 -11.10 8.99 -7.62
C ARG A 72 -11.11 9.33 -9.11
N ARG A 73 -11.00 8.28 -9.90
CA ARG A 73 -11.13 8.41 -11.33
C ARG A 73 -12.56 8.69 -11.74
#